data_46c8d2179ec0d38b46bb396f108cfaed
#
_entry.id   46c8d2179ec0d38b46bb396f108cfaed
#
_cell.length_a   1.000
_cell.length_b   1.000
_cell.length_c   1.000
_cell.angle_alpha   90.00
_cell.angle_beta   90.00
_cell.angle_gamma   90.00
#
_symmetry.space_group_name_H-M   'P 1'
#
loop_
_entity.id
_entity.type
_entity.pdbx_description
1 polymer ?
#
loop_
_entity_poly.entity_id
_entity_poly.type
_entity_poly.pdbx_seq_one_letter_code
_entity_poly.pdbx_strand_id
1 'polypeptide(L)'
;MSDKTVVNSWNEWDPLKHVIVGRADGTCIPAPEPALDAKVPEDSDMRGQFGPRTKDTVDKANELLDNFSSMLEKRGIKVDRPTPIDFNQPTSTPDWKAETMFGCMPPRDVLLTVGNEILEATMSYRCRWFEYLCYRPLLKQYYNEDPNMRHEAAPKPRLTDADYRKDYLSDKIGVQKRLEWT
;
A
#
# COMPACT_ATOMS: atom_id res chain seq x y z
N MET A 1 -14.31 30.74 3.60
CA MET A 1 -13.72 29.44 3.15
C MET A 1 -12.53 29.22 4.05
N SER A 2 -12.31 28.00 4.49
CA SER A 2 -11.15 27.69 5.36
C SER A 2 -9.88 27.76 4.50
N ASP A 3 -8.89 28.56 4.93
CA ASP A 3 -7.54 28.58 4.32
C ASP A 3 -6.67 27.44 4.85
N LYS A 4 -7.29 26.35 5.30
CA LYS A 4 -6.58 25.22 5.89
C LYS A 4 -5.88 24.42 4.80
N THR A 5 -4.56 24.33 4.91
CA THR A 5 -3.74 23.44 4.08
C THR A 5 -3.46 22.13 4.84
N VAL A 6 -3.88 21.01 4.29
CA VAL A 6 -3.66 19.67 4.84
C VAL A 6 -2.57 18.95 4.09
N VAL A 7 -2.56 19.07 2.76
CA VAL A 7 -1.62 18.39 1.87
C VAL A 7 -0.65 19.42 1.29
N ASN A 8 0.64 19.32 1.69
CA ASN A 8 1.67 20.27 1.27
C ASN A 8 3.07 19.65 1.42
N SER A 9 3.49 18.87 0.46
CA SER A 9 4.79 18.17 0.47
C SER A 9 5.56 18.42 -0.82
N TRP A 10 6.46 19.41 -0.80
CA TRP A 10 7.23 19.84 -1.97
C TRP A 10 8.63 19.24 -2.04
N ASN A 11 9.09 18.66 -0.94
CA ASN A 11 10.41 18.02 -0.82
C ASN A 11 10.44 17.04 0.37
N GLU A 12 11.54 16.33 0.55
CA GLU A 12 11.72 15.31 1.58
C GLU A 12 12.48 15.79 2.84
N TRP A 13 12.90 17.05 2.88
CA TRP A 13 13.76 17.60 3.95
C TRP A 13 13.11 18.69 4.79
N ASP A 14 11.97 19.21 4.40
CA ASP A 14 11.21 20.14 5.23
C ASP A 14 10.67 19.44 6.49
N PRO A 15 10.49 20.18 7.60
CA PRO A 15 9.95 19.58 8.82
C PRO A 15 8.60 18.91 8.60
N LEU A 16 8.53 17.62 8.93
CA LEU A 16 7.30 16.85 8.86
C LEU A 16 6.27 17.41 9.85
N LYS A 17 5.05 17.68 9.39
CA LYS A 17 3.94 18.20 10.19
C LYS A 17 2.77 17.25 10.31
N HIS A 18 2.55 16.44 9.29
CA HIS A 18 1.41 15.54 9.21
C HIS A 18 1.79 14.29 8.39
N VAL A 19 1.40 13.11 8.87
CA VAL A 19 1.73 11.83 8.23
C VAL A 19 0.63 10.81 8.42
N ILE A 20 0.51 9.90 7.47
CA ILE A 20 -0.33 8.69 7.60
C ILE A 20 0.59 7.53 7.99
N VAL A 21 0.33 6.92 9.13
CA VAL A 21 0.98 5.68 9.58
C VAL A 21 0.01 4.52 9.39
N GLY A 22 0.43 3.46 8.72
CA GLY A 22 -0.42 2.30 8.42
C GLY A 22 -0.84 1.50 9.63
N ARG A 23 -1.68 0.48 9.40
CA ARG A 23 -2.18 -0.46 10.41
C ARG A 23 -1.99 -1.89 9.93
N ALA A 24 -1.73 -2.80 10.87
CA ALA A 24 -1.59 -4.22 10.58
C ALA A 24 -2.90 -5.02 10.76
N ASP A 25 -3.97 -4.35 11.20
CA ASP A 25 -5.26 -5.01 11.43
C ASP A 25 -5.74 -5.75 10.19
N GLY A 26 -6.17 -6.98 10.37
CA GLY A 26 -6.73 -7.83 9.31
C GLY A 26 -5.73 -8.27 8.23
N THR A 27 -4.44 -7.95 8.34
CA THR A 27 -3.42 -8.34 7.35
C THR A 27 -3.43 -9.84 7.08
N CYS A 28 -3.43 -10.20 5.80
CA CYS A 28 -3.38 -11.59 5.34
C CYS A 28 -2.01 -11.96 4.74
N ILE A 29 -1.72 -13.24 4.71
CA ILE A 29 -0.78 -13.84 3.76
C ILE A 29 -1.55 -13.89 2.45
N PRO A 30 -1.07 -13.26 1.37
CA PRO A 30 -1.83 -13.24 0.12
C PRO A 30 -1.87 -14.61 -0.55
N ALA A 31 -2.98 -14.87 -1.23
CA ALA A 31 -3.13 -16.09 -2.03
C ALA A 31 -2.13 -16.11 -3.19
N PRO A 32 -1.77 -17.31 -3.69
CA PRO A 32 -0.89 -17.44 -4.85
C PRO A 32 -1.36 -16.60 -6.04
N GLU A 33 -0.43 -15.91 -6.65
CA GLU A 33 -0.63 -15.13 -7.87
C GLU A 33 0.71 -14.98 -8.61
N PRO A 34 0.71 -14.67 -9.92
CA PRO A 34 1.94 -14.67 -10.72
C PRO A 34 3.09 -13.84 -10.13
N ALA A 35 2.79 -12.67 -9.58
CA ALA A 35 3.80 -11.77 -9.00
C ALA A 35 4.38 -12.29 -7.69
N LEU A 36 3.59 -13.01 -6.88
CA LEU A 36 4.06 -13.63 -5.63
C LEU A 36 4.82 -14.92 -5.91
N ASP A 37 4.28 -15.78 -6.77
CA ASP A 37 4.88 -17.06 -7.11
C ASP A 37 6.29 -16.89 -7.70
N ALA A 38 6.51 -15.79 -8.43
CA ALA A 38 7.84 -15.44 -8.93
C ALA A 38 8.85 -15.12 -7.82
N LYS A 39 8.42 -14.84 -6.58
CA LYS A 39 9.29 -14.44 -5.46
C LYS A 39 9.39 -15.47 -4.35
N VAL A 40 8.42 -16.38 -4.27
CA VAL A 40 8.41 -17.45 -3.28
C VAL A 40 9.13 -18.67 -3.87
N PRO A 41 10.24 -19.15 -3.28
CA PRO A 41 10.95 -20.33 -3.76
C PRO A 41 10.02 -21.54 -3.90
N GLU A 42 10.28 -22.38 -4.90
CA GLU A 42 9.41 -23.56 -5.18
C GLU A 42 9.41 -24.57 -4.04
N ASP A 43 10.51 -24.65 -3.29
CA ASP A 43 10.71 -25.53 -2.13
C ASP A 43 10.31 -24.89 -0.80
N SER A 44 9.73 -23.69 -0.81
CA SER A 44 9.31 -23.00 0.40
C SER A 44 8.02 -23.59 0.99
N ASP A 45 8.04 -23.87 2.30
CA ASP A 45 6.84 -24.29 3.06
C ASP A 45 5.73 -23.23 3.03
N MET A 46 6.06 -21.98 2.70
CA MET A 46 5.09 -20.90 2.56
C MET A 46 4.36 -20.89 1.22
N ARG A 47 4.84 -21.66 0.25
CA ARG A 47 4.23 -21.68 -1.09
C ARG A 47 2.82 -22.26 -1.05
N GLY A 48 1.87 -21.50 -1.58
CA GLY A 48 0.47 -21.89 -1.60
C GLY A 48 -0.31 -21.64 -0.30
N GLN A 49 0.38 -21.25 0.80
CA GLN A 49 -0.31 -20.87 2.03
C GLN A 49 -0.86 -19.44 1.90
N PHE A 50 -2.10 -19.25 2.36
CA PHE A 50 -2.72 -17.92 2.40
C PHE A 50 -3.78 -17.84 3.51
N GLY A 51 -4.23 -16.63 3.81
CA GLY A 51 -5.24 -16.36 4.81
C GLY A 51 -4.79 -15.38 5.90
N PRO A 52 -5.58 -15.18 6.95
CA PRO A 52 -5.26 -14.22 8.01
C PRO A 52 -3.93 -14.53 8.69
N ARG A 53 -3.15 -13.50 8.97
CA ARG A 53 -2.00 -13.62 9.86
C ARG A 53 -2.45 -13.88 11.28
N THR A 54 -1.61 -14.54 12.06
CA THR A 54 -1.93 -14.82 13.46
C THR A 54 -2.13 -13.52 14.24
N LYS A 55 -3.04 -13.56 15.20
CA LYS A 55 -3.32 -12.41 16.08
C LYS A 55 -2.06 -11.87 16.75
N ASP A 56 -1.19 -12.73 17.24
CA ASP A 56 0.06 -12.35 17.87
C ASP A 56 0.99 -11.57 16.93
N THR A 57 1.08 -11.97 15.66
CA THR A 57 1.85 -11.24 14.63
C THR A 57 1.26 -9.86 14.36
N VAL A 58 -0.06 -9.77 14.25
CA VAL A 58 -0.77 -8.50 14.02
C VAL A 58 -0.64 -7.57 15.21
N ASP A 59 -0.83 -8.08 16.42
CA ASP A 59 -0.71 -7.31 17.66
C ASP A 59 0.70 -6.71 17.84
N LYS A 60 1.75 -7.52 17.62
CA LYS A 60 3.15 -7.03 17.66
C LYS A 60 3.43 -5.96 16.61
N ALA A 61 2.92 -6.14 15.40
CA ALA A 61 3.10 -5.14 14.35
C ALA A 61 2.36 -3.84 14.70
N ASN A 62 1.15 -3.92 15.21
CA ASN A 62 0.40 -2.73 15.65
C ASN A 62 1.08 -2.05 16.84
N GLU A 63 1.60 -2.77 17.81
CA GLU A 63 2.37 -2.21 18.93
C GLU A 63 3.56 -1.36 18.43
N LEU A 64 4.32 -1.87 17.46
CA LEU A 64 5.44 -1.13 16.87
C LEU A 64 4.96 0.12 16.11
N LEU A 65 3.88 0.01 15.35
CA LEU A 65 3.29 1.14 14.62
C LEU A 65 2.70 2.19 15.56
N ASP A 66 2.11 1.78 16.69
CA ASP A 66 1.55 2.68 17.70
C ASP A 66 2.67 3.40 18.48
N ASN A 67 3.75 2.69 18.81
CA ASN A 67 4.96 3.28 19.39
C ASN A 67 5.59 4.31 18.45
N PHE A 68 5.67 4.00 17.15
CA PHE A 68 6.15 4.93 16.14
C PHE A 68 5.25 6.17 16.03
N SER A 69 3.93 5.97 15.98
CA SER A 69 2.94 7.06 15.95
C SER A 69 3.10 7.97 17.19
N SER A 70 3.15 7.39 18.38
CA SER A 70 3.34 8.12 19.64
C SER A 70 4.66 8.91 19.68
N MET A 71 5.73 8.36 19.09
CA MET A 71 7.00 9.06 18.98
C MET A 71 6.90 10.30 18.07
N LEU A 72 6.16 10.21 16.97
CA LEU A 72 5.92 11.33 16.05
C LEU A 72 5.04 12.41 16.70
N GLU A 73 3.94 11.98 17.37
CA GLU A 73 3.02 12.89 18.07
C GLU A 73 3.72 13.67 19.19
N LYS A 74 4.62 13.04 19.95
CA LYS A 74 5.46 13.72 20.96
C LYS A 74 6.38 14.78 20.36
N ARG A 75 6.64 14.74 19.07
CA ARG A 75 7.38 15.77 18.32
C ARG A 75 6.46 16.84 17.67
N GLY A 76 5.17 16.80 17.98
CA GLY A 76 4.19 17.74 17.44
C GLY A 76 3.73 17.41 16.02
N ILE A 77 4.00 16.21 15.52
CA ILE A 77 3.56 15.75 14.20
C ILE A 77 2.15 15.15 14.34
N LYS A 78 1.23 15.60 13.52
CA LYS A 78 -0.10 14.97 13.44
C LYS A 78 0.01 13.62 12.75
N VAL A 79 -0.56 12.59 13.36
CA VAL A 79 -0.58 11.23 12.81
C VAL A 79 -2.02 10.82 12.54
N ASP A 80 -2.32 10.44 11.30
CA ASP A 80 -3.59 9.83 10.93
C ASP A 80 -3.36 8.35 10.56
N ARG A 81 -4.41 7.52 10.73
CA ARG A 81 -4.35 6.08 10.52
C ARG A 81 -5.42 5.67 9.49
N PRO A 82 -5.13 4.74 8.57
CA PRO A 82 -6.13 4.23 7.64
C PRO A 82 -7.24 3.48 8.37
N THR A 83 -8.37 3.31 7.70
CA THR A 83 -9.47 2.45 8.14
C THR A 83 -9.32 1.09 7.47
N PRO A 84 -8.94 0.02 8.20
CA PRO A 84 -8.85 -1.31 7.64
C PRO A 84 -10.18 -1.79 7.08
N ILE A 85 -10.11 -2.57 6.00
CA ILE A 85 -11.25 -3.32 5.46
C ILE A 85 -11.06 -4.80 5.79
N ASP A 86 -12.03 -5.64 5.48
CA ASP A 86 -11.85 -7.08 5.56
C ASP A 86 -10.96 -7.54 4.40
N PHE A 87 -9.71 -7.92 4.72
CA PHE A 87 -8.75 -8.43 3.74
C PHE A 87 -8.86 -9.93 3.50
N ASN A 88 -9.57 -10.65 4.39
CA ASN A 88 -9.78 -12.10 4.28
C ASN A 88 -11.06 -12.43 3.49
N GLN A 89 -11.20 -11.81 2.33
CA GLN A 89 -12.32 -12.09 1.43
C GLN A 89 -11.84 -12.11 -0.02
N PRO A 90 -12.47 -12.93 -0.86
CA PRO A 90 -12.20 -12.94 -2.29
C PRO A 90 -12.48 -11.57 -2.91
N THR A 91 -11.62 -11.19 -3.84
CA THR A 91 -11.79 -9.98 -4.63
C THR A 91 -11.52 -10.25 -6.10
N SER A 92 -12.09 -9.46 -6.99
CA SER A 92 -11.92 -9.67 -8.42
C SER A 92 -12.06 -8.39 -9.23
N THR A 93 -11.49 -8.45 -10.44
CA THR A 93 -11.79 -7.57 -11.55
C THR A 93 -12.34 -8.41 -12.70
N PRO A 94 -12.73 -7.85 -13.85
CA PRO A 94 -13.09 -8.65 -15.02
C PRO A 94 -11.96 -9.56 -15.52
N ASP A 95 -10.71 -9.28 -15.17
CA ASP A 95 -9.51 -9.94 -15.73
C ASP A 95 -8.93 -11.03 -14.81
N TRP A 96 -9.20 -10.97 -13.49
CA TRP A 96 -8.63 -11.90 -12.50
C TRP A 96 -9.45 -11.97 -11.21
N LYS A 97 -9.12 -12.99 -10.41
CA LYS A 97 -9.62 -13.18 -9.04
C LYS A 97 -8.45 -13.42 -8.09
N ALA A 98 -8.61 -13.02 -6.84
CA ALA A 98 -7.71 -13.32 -5.73
C ALA A 98 -8.54 -13.75 -4.51
N GLU A 99 -8.09 -14.78 -3.79
CA GLU A 99 -8.82 -15.33 -2.65
C GLU A 99 -8.71 -14.46 -1.39
N THR A 100 -7.63 -13.70 -1.27
CA THR A 100 -7.43 -12.75 -0.19
C THR A 100 -6.79 -11.46 -0.72
N MET A 101 -7.01 -10.37 -0.02
CA MET A 101 -6.22 -9.16 -0.15
C MET A 101 -5.02 -9.22 0.81
N PHE A 102 -4.23 -8.15 0.91
CA PHE A 102 -3.02 -8.13 1.71
C PHE A 102 -3.19 -7.36 3.03
N GLY A 103 -3.36 -6.04 3.01
CA GLY A 103 -3.42 -5.19 4.20
C GLY A 103 -3.34 -3.70 3.87
N CYS A 104 -3.10 -2.87 4.89
CA CYS A 104 -2.94 -1.42 4.72
C CYS A 104 -1.79 -0.85 5.56
N MET A 105 -0.75 -1.65 5.76
CA MET A 105 0.39 -1.25 6.59
C MET A 105 1.34 -0.24 5.93
N PRO A 106 1.67 -0.33 4.62
CA PRO A 106 2.59 0.61 3.97
C PRO A 106 1.86 1.69 3.14
N PRO A 107 1.44 2.85 3.72
CA PRO A 107 0.74 3.90 2.97
C PRO A 107 1.53 4.41 1.76
N ARG A 108 2.86 4.54 1.90
CA ARG A 108 3.76 5.05 0.87
C ARG A 108 3.77 4.25 -0.44
N ASP A 109 3.37 2.99 -0.39
CA ASP A 109 3.30 2.14 -1.59
C ASP A 109 2.04 2.44 -2.42
N VAL A 110 1.01 2.98 -1.77
CA VAL A 110 -0.33 3.18 -2.34
C VAL A 110 -0.60 4.65 -2.65
N LEU A 111 0.02 5.55 -1.89
CA LEU A 111 -0.18 7.00 -1.98
C LEU A 111 1.15 7.69 -2.23
N LEU A 112 1.18 8.51 -3.27
CA LEU A 112 2.28 9.44 -3.55
C LEU A 112 1.78 10.87 -3.31
N THR A 113 2.48 11.62 -2.47
CA THR A 113 2.18 13.04 -2.23
C THR A 113 3.20 13.92 -2.94
N VAL A 114 2.71 14.82 -3.80
CA VAL A 114 3.53 15.79 -4.52
C VAL A 114 2.88 17.18 -4.41
N GLY A 115 3.52 18.09 -3.72
CA GLY A 115 2.94 19.41 -3.47
C GLY A 115 1.62 19.31 -2.72
N ASN A 116 0.56 19.80 -3.30
CA ASN A 116 -0.81 19.75 -2.77
C ASN A 116 -1.65 18.60 -3.33
N GLU A 117 -1.02 17.62 -3.99
CA GLU A 117 -1.70 16.50 -4.63
C GLU A 117 -1.36 15.18 -3.94
N ILE A 118 -2.37 14.32 -3.76
CA ILE A 118 -2.20 12.92 -3.43
C ILE A 118 -2.64 12.09 -4.63
N LEU A 119 -1.70 11.30 -5.15
CA LEU A 119 -1.91 10.37 -6.25
C LEU A 119 -2.04 8.95 -5.70
N GLU A 120 -3.13 8.25 -6.04
CA GLU A 120 -3.23 6.80 -5.81
C GLU A 120 -2.35 6.06 -6.81
N ALA A 121 -1.31 5.39 -6.30
CA ALA A 121 -0.39 4.61 -7.11
C ALA A 121 -1.02 3.30 -7.59
N THR A 122 -0.46 2.76 -8.67
CA THR A 122 -0.80 1.43 -9.17
C THR A 122 -0.01 0.35 -8.42
N MET A 123 -0.61 -0.84 -8.32
CA MET A 123 0.03 -2.01 -7.73
C MET A 123 0.26 -3.09 -8.78
N SER A 124 1.40 -3.77 -8.71
CA SER A 124 1.71 -4.94 -9.54
C SER A 124 1.15 -6.24 -8.98
N TYR A 125 0.69 -6.24 -7.73
CA TYR A 125 0.08 -7.38 -7.06
C TYR A 125 -1.43 -7.28 -7.07
N ARG A 126 -2.13 -8.35 -7.46
CA ARG A 126 -3.58 -8.43 -7.45
C ARG A 126 -4.14 -8.28 -6.03
N CYS A 127 -3.52 -8.94 -5.06
CA CYS A 127 -3.92 -8.86 -3.65
C CYS A 127 -3.83 -7.44 -3.06
N ARG A 128 -3.06 -6.54 -3.67
CA ARG A 128 -2.88 -5.16 -3.23
C ARG A 128 -3.68 -4.14 -4.05
N TRP A 129 -4.40 -4.59 -5.05
CA TRP A 129 -5.10 -3.71 -5.98
C TRP A 129 -6.08 -2.75 -5.33
N PHE A 130 -6.76 -3.19 -4.27
CA PHE A 130 -7.78 -2.42 -3.56
C PHE A 130 -7.31 -1.82 -2.24
N GLU A 131 -6.02 -1.84 -1.92
CA GLU A 131 -5.49 -1.24 -0.67
C GLU A 131 -5.84 0.24 -0.51
N TYR A 132 -5.94 0.99 -1.60
CA TYR A 132 -6.32 2.40 -1.57
C TYR A 132 -7.67 2.66 -0.89
N LEU A 133 -8.58 1.67 -0.84
CA LEU A 133 -9.87 1.80 -0.17
C LEU A 133 -9.74 2.09 1.32
N CYS A 134 -8.67 1.60 1.95
CA CYS A 134 -8.40 1.85 3.37
C CYS A 134 -8.09 3.33 3.66
N TYR A 135 -7.59 4.04 2.67
CA TYR A 135 -7.18 5.44 2.78
C TYR A 135 -8.27 6.42 2.32
N ARG A 136 -9.25 5.95 1.54
CA ARG A 136 -10.33 6.79 1.00
C ARG A 136 -11.09 7.61 2.05
N PRO A 137 -11.40 7.11 3.27
CA PRO A 137 -12.01 7.92 4.31
C PRO A 137 -11.16 9.14 4.70
N LEU A 138 -9.84 8.95 4.87
CA LEU A 138 -8.91 10.04 5.16
C LEU A 138 -8.80 11.03 4.00
N LEU A 139 -8.63 10.53 2.77
CA LEU A 139 -8.51 11.39 1.59
C LEU A 139 -9.76 12.23 1.37
N LYS A 140 -10.94 11.65 1.61
CA LYS A 140 -12.21 12.39 1.56
C LYS A 140 -12.28 13.47 2.64
N GLN A 141 -11.80 13.18 3.85
CA GLN A 141 -11.72 14.17 4.91
C GLN A 141 -10.78 15.31 4.52
N TYR A 142 -9.57 15.01 4.05
CA TYR A 142 -8.59 16.01 3.63
C TYR A 142 -9.10 16.89 2.50
N TYR A 143 -9.73 16.28 1.50
CA TYR A 143 -10.34 17.01 0.38
C TYR A 143 -11.44 17.98 0.83
N ASN A 144 -12.23 17.61 1.84
CA ASN A 144 -13.26 18.48 2.39
C ASN A 144 -12.68 19.62 3.27
N GLU A 145 -11.51 19.40 3.87
CA GLU A 145 -10.87 20.38 4.76
C GLU A 145 -9.92 21.34 4.03
N ASP A 146 -9.31 20.89 2.93
CA ASP A 146 -8.31 21.64 2.14
C ASP A 146 -8.85 21.94 0.74
N PRO A 147 -9.29 23.17 0.48
CA PRO A 147 -9.87 23.54 -0.82
C PRO A 147 -8.85 23.52 -1.97
N ASN A 148 -7.56 23.47 -1.66
CA ASN A 148 -6.49 23.45 -2.65
C ASN A 148 -5.95 22.04 -2.91
N MET A 149 -6.40 21.04 -2.15
CA MET A 149 -5.96 19.66 -2.33
C MET A 149 -6.44 19.11 -3.67
N ARG A 150 -5.55 18.40 -4.35
CA ARG A 150 -5.85 17.60 -5.51
C ARG A 150 -5.76 16.12 -5.15
N HIS A 151 -6.66 15.34 -5.72
CA HIS A 151 -6.66 13.89 -5.57
C HIS A 151 -6.90 13.24 -6.91
N GLU A 152 -5.94 12.45 -7.35
CA GLU A 152 -5.95 11.75 -8.63
C GLU A 152 -5.63 10.27 -8.42
N ALA A 153 -5.96 9.44 -9.39
CA ALA A 153 -5.59 8.04 -9.44
C ALA A 153 -4.81 7.75 -10.71
N ALA A 154 -3.66 7.11 -10.58
CA ALA A 154 -2.91 6.66 -11.74
C ALA A 154 -3.70 5.59 -12.51
N PRO A 155 -3.56 5.53 -13.85
CA PRO A 155 -4.17 4.47 -14.65
C PRO A 155 -3.77 3.10 -14.13
N LYS A 156 -4.77 2.26 -13.83
CA LYS A 156 -4.52 0.93 -13.26
C LYS A 156 -4.29 -0.09 -14.38
N PRO A 157 -3.20 -0.90 -14.34
CA PRO A 157 -2.95 -1.98 -15.28
C PRO A 157 -4.00 -3.08 -15.11
N ARG A 158 -4.26 -3.85 -16.14
CA ARG A 158 -5.25 -4.95 -16.08
C ARG A 158 -4.80 -6.11 -15.20
N LEU A 159 -3.49 -6.37 -15.10
CA LEU A 159 -2.87 -7.48 -14.37
C LEU A 159 -3.40 -8.86 -14.83
N THR A 160 -3.58 -9.04 -16.14
CA THR A 160 -3.82 -10.36 -16.73
C THR A 160 -2.58 -11.24 -16.56
N ASP A 161 -2.73 -12.56 -16.73
CA ASP A 161 -1.57 -13.46 -16.66
C ASP A 161 -0.51 -13.15 -17.73
N ALA A 162 -0.91 -12.55 -18.84
CA ALA A 162 -0.02 -12.16 -19.94
C ALA A 162 0.84 -10.92 -19.59
N ASP A 163 0.42 -10.12 -18.62
CA ASP A 163 1.16 -8.92 -18.19
C ASP A 163 2.38 -9.27 -17.32
N TYR A 164 2.48 -10.52 -16.83
CA TYR A 164 3.58 -10.96 -15.98
C TYR A 164 4.66 -11.70 -16.79
N ARG A 165 5.89 -11.27 -16.61
CA ARG A 165 7.04 -11.93 -17.23
C ARG A 165 7.44 -13.15 -16.43
N LYS A 166 7.44 -14.34 -17.05
CA LYS A 166 7.83 -15.61 -16.43
C LYS A 166 9.31 -15.67 -16.04
N ASP A 167 10.16 -14.87 -16.71
CA ASP A 167 11.59 -14.83 -16.51
C ASP A 167 12.07 -13.65 -15.65
N TYR A 168 11.15 -12.99 -14.93
CA TYR A 168 11.43 -11.76 -14.17
C TYR A 168 12.56 -11.90 -13.15
N LEU A 169 12.69 -13.04 -12.49
CA LEU A 169 13.73 -13.34 -11.51
C LEU A 169 14.81 -14.29 -12.03
N SER A 170 14.79 -14.64 -13.33
CA SER A 170 15.82 -15.51 -13.89
C SER A 170 17.18 -14.79 -13.89
N ASP A 171 18.25 -15.56 -13.72
CA ASP A 171 19.65 -15.07 -13.78
C ASP A 171 20.00 -14.38 -15.12
N LYS A 172 19.17 -14.62 -16.15
CA LYS A 172 19.29 -13.97 -17.46
C LYS A 172 18.84 -12.52 -17.46
N ILE A 173 18.07 -12.10 -16.46
CA ILE A 173 17.72 -10.70 -16.22
C ILE A 173 18.73 -10.17 -15.21
N GLY A 174 19.97 -10.02 -15.62
CA GLY A 174 21.02 -9.47 -14.76
C GLY A 174 20.71 -8.05 -14.28
N VAL A 175 21.47 -7.60 -13.27
CA VAL A 175 21.42 -6.24 -12.70
C VAL A 175 21.41 -5.16 -13.79
N GLN A 176 22.04 -5.41 -14.91
CA GLN A 176 22.13 -4.49 -16.05
C GLN A 176 20.76 -4.23 -16.70
N LYS A 177 19.88 -5.24 -16.82
CA LYS A 177 18.51 -5.03 -17.34
C LYS A 177 17.56 -4.36 -16.34
N ARG A 178 17.87 -4.37 -15.05
CA ARG A 178 17.10 -3.61 -14.05
C ARG A 178 17.43 -2.11 -14.08
N LEU A 179 18.62 -1.75 -14.56
CA LEU A 179 19.04 -0.35 -14.70
C LEU A 179 18.59 0.28 -16.02
N GLU A 180 18.18 -0.52 -17.01
CA GLU A 180 17.61 -0.03 -18.27
C GLU A 180 16.17 0.50 -18.13
N TRP A 181 15.60 0.48 -16.92
CA TRP A 181 14.27 1.01 -16.58
C TRP A 181 14.33 2.37 -15.87
N THR A 182 15.47 2.95 -15.77
CA THR A 182 15.66 4.34 -15.35
C THR A 182 15.84 5.22 -16.57
#